data_4806e808a83469c9a918264651a6cc9c
#
_entry.id   4806e808a83469c9a918264651a6cc9c
#
_cell.length_a   1.000
_cell.length_b   1.000
_cell.length_c   1.000
_cell.angle_alpha   90.00
_cell.angle_beta   90.00
_cell.angle_gamma   90.00
#
_symmetry.space_group_name_H-M   'P 1'
#
loop_
_entity.id
_entity.type
_entity.pdbx_description
1 polymer ?
#
loop_
_entity_poly.entity_id
_entity_poly.type
_entity_poly.pdbx_seq_one_letter_code
_entity_poly.pdbx_strand_id
1 'polypeptide(L)'
;MALVSMKNVSLGYEGKAVIRGVSLSVCAGDYLCIVGENGSGKSTLMKTVLGLLPLIEGEIEFGDGLRQNEIGYLPQQTEVQKDFPASAYEIVLSGCLNRCGLRPFYSRAEKELARQNMERLGISSLSRRCHRELSGGQQQRVLLARALCATRKLLLLDEPAAGLDPKAAEDLYRLIE
;
A
#
# COMPACT_ATOMS: atom_id res chain seq x y z
N MET A 1 -19.35 -0.84 -10.46
CA MET A 1 -19.64 -0.23 -9.14
C MET A 1 -18.35 0.39 -8.61
N ALA A 2 -18.46 1.51 -7.88
CA ALA A 2 -17.28 2.12 -7.26
C ALA A 2 -16.75 1.23 -6.14
N LEU A 3 -15.40 1.08 -6.08
CA LEU A 3 -14.71 0.42 -4.97
C LEU A 3 -14.62 1.34 -3.76
N VAL A 4 -14.41 2.63 -4.01
CA VAL A 4 -14.38 3.68 -2.98
C VAL A 4 -15.14 4.89 -3.52
N SER A 5 -16.03 5.44 -2.73
CA SER A 5 -16.75 6.68 -3.02
C SER A 5 -16.59 7.65 -1.85
N MET A 6 -16.18 8.87 -2.15
CA MET A 6 -16.03 9.96 -1.20
C MET A 6 -17.00 11.07 -1.54
N LYS A 7 -17.72 11.58 -0.53
CA LYS A 7 -18.72 12.65 -0.67
C LYS A 7 -18.41 13.78 0.31
N ASN A 8 -18.02 14.94 -0.22
CA ASN A 8 -17.72 16.15 0.53
C ASN A 8 -16.77 15.93 1.74
N VAL A 9 -15.71 15.15 1.51
CA VAL A 9 -14.80 14.69 2.56
C VAL A 9 -13.85 15.82 2.97
N SER A 10 -13.78 16.11 4.28
CA SER A 10 -12.76 16.94 4.90
C SER A 10 -11.90 16.10 5.84
N LEU A 11 -10.58 16.22 5.72
CA LEU A 11 -9.62 15.39 6.46
C LEU A 11 -8.41 16.18 6.93
N GLY A 12 -7.79 15.72 8.01
CA GLY A 12 -6.67 16.41 8.64
C GLY A 12 -6.28 15.79 9.98
N TYR A 13 -5.67 16.60 10.84
CA TYR A 13 -5.16 16.19 12.14
C TYR A 13 -5.77 17.04 13.25
N GLU A 14 -6.08 16.44 14.39
CA GLU A 14 -6.57 17.12 15.61
C GLU A 14 -7.75 18.09 15.34
N GLY A 15 -8.66 17.73 14.43
CA GLY A 15 -9.79 18.55 14.05
C GLY A 15 -9.47 19.71 13.11
N LYS A 16 -8.19 19.90 12.71
CA LYS A 16 -7.78 20.90 11.73
C LYS A 16 -7.77 20.28 10.34
N ALA A 17 -8.66 20.75 9.46
CA ALA A 17 -8.74 20.24 8.09
C ALA A 17 -7.53 20.71 7.25
N VAL A 18 -6.81 19.74 6.68
CA VAL A 18 -5.75 19.93 5.68
C VAL A 18 -6.36 19.96 4.27
N ILE A 19 -7.35 19.10 4.03
CA ILE A 19 -8.10 19.03 2.78
C ILE A 19 -9.59 19.17 3.10
N ARG A 20 -10.34 19.87 2.26
CA ARG A 20 -11.78 20.10 2.44
C ARG A 20 -12.56 19.80 1.16
N GLY A 21 -13.75 19.24 1.33
CA GLY A 21 -14.75 19.12 0.27
C GLY A 21 -14.37 18.17 -0.88
N VAL A 22 -13.52 17.17 -0.65
CA VAL A 22 -13.15 16.20 -1.68
C VAL A 22 -14.32 15.27 -1.97
N SER A 23 -14.68 15.20 -3.26
CA SER A 23 -15.64 14.23 -3.77
C SER A 23 -15.03 13.53 -4.97
N LEU A 24 -14.90 12.19 -4.88
CA LEU A 24 -14.37 11.34 -5.94
C LEU A 24 -14.90 9.92 -5.80
N SER A 25 -14.85 9.17 -6.89
CA SER A 25 -15.12 7.75 -6.89
C SER A 25 -14.04 7.00 -7.66
N VAL A 26 -13.68 5.80 -7.18
CA VAL A 26 -12.69 4.92 -7.80
C VAL A 26 -13.37 3.59 -8.09
N CYS A 27 -13.35 3.16 -9.35
CA CYS A 27 -13.91 1.89 -9.81
C CYS A 27 -12.83 0.82 -9.98
N ALA A 28 -13.26 -0.43 -10.15
CA ALA A 28 -12.33 -1.50 -10.53
C ALA A 28 -11.72 -1.21 -11.91
N GLY A 29 -10.40 -1.33 -12.00
CA GLY A 29 -9.65 -1.04 -13.22
C GLY A 29 -9.23 0.42 -13.39
N ASP A 30 -9.65 1.32 -12.50
CA ASP A 30 -9.19 2.70 -12.54
C ASP A 30 -7.72 2.80 -12.07
N TYR A 31 -6.98 3.67 -12.75
CA TYR A 31 -5.68 4.16 -12.31
C TYR A 31 -5.81 5.65 -11.96
N LEU A 32 -5.85 5.96 -10.67
CA LEU A 32 -6.00 7.32 -10.17
C LEU A 32 -4.66 7.87 -9.66
N CYS A 33 -4.18 8.94 -10.27
CA CYS A 33 -2.99 9.65 -9.82
C CYS A 33 -3.39 10.92 -9.03
N ILE A 34 -2.87 11.05 -7.80
CA ILE A 34 -3.07 12.21 -6.95
C ILE A 34 -1.80 13.06 -7.00
N VAL A 35 -1.90 14.24 -7.59
CA VAL A 35 -0.79 15.18 -7.77
C VAL A 35 -0.96 16.39 -6.86
N GLY A 36 0.14 16.89 -6.31
CA GLY A 36 0.15 18.09 -5.46
C GLY A 36 1.50 18.27 -4.77
N GLU A 37 1.74 19.45 -4.24
CA GLU A 37 2.97 19.77 -3.50
C GLU A 37 3.15 18.93 -2.25
N ASN A 38 4.39 18.94 -1.71
CA ASN A 38 4.64 18.31 -0.42
C ASN A 38 3.85 19.04 0.68
N GLY A 39 3.19 18.26 1.55
CA GLY A 39 2.30 18.82 2.57
C GLY A 39 0.86 19.12 2.10
N SER A 40 0.52 18.91 0.83
CA SER A 40 -0.86 19.15 0.31
C SER A 40 -1.91 18.15 0.84
N GLY A 41 -1.51 17.15 1.64
CA GLY A 41 -2.42 16.18 2.27
C GLY A 41 -2.60 14.86 1.53
N LYS A 42 -1.81 14.54 0.49
CA LYS A 42 -1.89 13.26 -0.26
C LYS A 42 -1.84 12.05 0.66
N SER A 43 -0.80 11.96 1.50
CA SER A 43 -0.65 10.86 2.47
C SER A 43 -1.75 10.88 3.55
N THR A 44 -2.28 12.07 3.90
CA THR A 44 -3.41 12.20 4.83
C THR A 44 -4.67 11.59 4.23
N LEU A 45 -4.94 11.85 2.94
CA LEU A 45 -6.06 11.24 2.22
C LEU A 45 -5.95 9.71 2.21
N MET A 46 -4.79 9.17 1.85
CA MET A 46 -4.54 7.73 1.83
C MET A 46 -4.73 7.11 3.22
N LYS A 47 -4.18 7.74 4.27
CA LYS A 47 -4.32 7.28 5.65
C LYS A 47 -5.78 7.31 6.14
N THR A 48 -6.57 8.30 5.70
CA THR A 48 -8.01 8.37 6.03
C THR A 48 -8.78 7.25 5.32
N VAL A 49 -8.50 6.98 4.04
CA VAL A 49 -9.10 5.83 3.32
C VAL A 49 -8.76 4.50 4.01
N LEU A 50 -7.54 4.37 4.53
CA LEU A 50 -7.10 3.19 5.29
C LEU A 50 -7.67 3.10 6.71
N GLY A 51 -8.42 4.12 7.19
CA GLY A 51 -8.91 4.18 8.56
C GLY A 51 -7.84 4.45 9.62
N LEU A 52 -6.66 4.87 9.20
CA LEU A 52 -5.56 5.22 10.11
C LEU A 52 -5.71 6.63 10.68
N LEU A 53 -6.53 7.46 10.04
CA LEU A 53 -6.90 8.80 10.51
C LEU A 53 -8.42 8.95 10.47
N PRO A 54 -9.01 9.63 11.45
CA PRO A 54 -10.44 9.87 11.48
C PRO A 54 -10.83 10.87 10.37
N LEU A 55 -12.05 10.70 9.86
CA LEU A 55 -12.72 11.65 9.01
C LEU A 55 -13.17 12.86 9.84
N ILE A 56 -13.03 14.08 9.33
CA ILE A 56 -13.51 15.30 9.98
C ILE A 56 -14.94 15.58 9.56
N GLU A 57 -15.22 15.54 8.25
CA GLU A 57 -16.55 15.78 7.65
C GLU A 57 -16.71 14.94 6.39
N GLY A 58 -17.96 14.72 5.97
CA GLY A 58 -18.31 13.97 4.77
C GLY A 58 -18.43 12.47 5.02
N GLU A 59 -18.35 11.70 3.95
CA GLU A 59 -18.60 10.27 3.97
C GLU A 59 -17.65 9.54 3.03
N ILE A 60 -17.15 8.36 3.48
CA ILE A 60 -16.39 7.42 2.66
C ILE A 60 -17.11 6.08 2.67
N GLU A 61 -17.57 5.65 1.50
CA GLU A 61 -18.24 4.38 1.30
C GLU A 61 -17.33 3.40 0.55
N PHE A 62 -17.31 2.14 0.99
CA PHE A 62 -16.61 1.04 0.33
C PHE A 62 -17.64 0.14 -0.36
N GLY A 63 -17.50 -0.03 -1.66
CA GLY A 63 -18.38 -0.85 -2.49
C GLY A 63 -17.76 -2.17 -2.90
N ASP A 64 -18.53 -2.95 -3.65
CA ASP A 64 -18.13 -4.24 -4.23
C ASP A 64 -17.49 -5.22 -3.22
N GLY A 65 -17.95 -5.18 -1.95
CA GLY A 65 -17.45 -6.02 -0.87
C GLY A 65 -15.98 -5.76 -0.49
N LEU A 66 -15.43 -4.59 -0.86
CA LEU A 66 -14.12 -4.16 -0.38
C LEU A 66 -14.20 -3.82 1.10
N ARG A 67 -13.31 -4.39 1.89
CA ARG A 67 -13.12 -4.01 3.29
C ARG A 67 -11.87 -3.16 3.44
N GLN A 68 -11.90 -2.22 4.35
CA GLN A 68 -10.81 -1.29 4.60
C GLN A 68 -9.47 -1.99 4.93
N ASN A 69 -9.51 -3.11 5.66
CA ASN A 69 -8.35 -3.93 5.97
C ASN A 69 -7.87 -4.81 4.81
N GLU A 70 -8.57 -4.82 3.67
CA GLU A 70 -8.19 -5.53 2.44
C GLU A 70 -7.57 -4.60 1.38
N ILE A 71 -7.32 -3.34 1.73
CA ILE A 71 -6.61 -2.40 0.89
C ILE A 71 -5.11 -2.63 1.02
N GLY A 72 -4.42 -2.83 -0.10
CA GLY A 72 -2.97 -2.88 -0.13
C GLY A 72 -2.40 -1.47 0.00
N TYR A 73 -1.41 -1.29 0.85
CA TYR A 73 -0.77 0.02 1.03
C TYR A 73 0.74 -0.08 0.98
N LEU A 74 1.33 0.69 0.08
CA LEU A 74 2.74 0.95 0.01
C LEU A 74 3.01 2.36 0.54
N PRO A 75 3.47 2.50 1.79
CA PRO A 75 3.78 3.80 2.37
C PRO A 75 5.07 4.38 1.80
N GLN A 76 5.22 5.69 1.89
CA GLN A 76 6.51 6.34 1.70
C GLN A 76 7.54 5.74 2.67
N GLN A 77 8.68 5.31 2.14
CA GLN A 77 9.69 4.60 2.91
C GLN A 77 10.44 5.54 3.86
N THR A 78 10.51 5.19 5.14
CA THR A 78 11.29 5.90 6.15
C THR A 78 12.64 5.20 6.40
N GLU A 79 13.66 5.91 6.91
CA GLU A 79 14.96 5.34 7.24
C GLU A 79 14.84 4.16 8.23
N VAL A 80 13.96 4.25 9.23
CA VAL A 80 13.72 3.17 10.21
C VAL A 80 13.20 1.90 9.54
N GLN A 81 12.39 2.05 8.48
CA GLN A 81 11.88 0.90 7.75
C GLN A 81 12.95 0.23 6.88
N LYS A 82 13.94 0.99 6.41
CA LYS A 82 15.06 0.44 5.63
C LYS A 82 15.94 -0.50 6.48
N ASP A 83 16.11 -0.21 7.76
CA ASP A 83 16.95 -0.98 8.67
C ASP A 83 16.23 -2.15 9.37
N PHE A 84 15.00 -2.49 8.95
CA PHE A 84 14.22 -3.53 9.60
C PHE A 84 14.88 -4.91 9.47
N PRO A 85 15.17 -5.62 10.61
CA PRO A 85 15.96 -6.84 10.63
C PRO A 85 15.14 -8.11 10.37
N ALA A 86 14.37 -8.11 9.27
CA ALA A 86 13.61 -9.28 8.83
C ALA A 86 14.01 -9.68 7.42
N SER A 87 13.81 -10.94 7.07
CA SER A 87 14.00 -11.42 5.71
C SER A 87 12.95 -10.84 4.75
N ALA A 88 13.31 -10.72 3.47
CA ALA A 88 12.37 -10.28 2.43
C ALA A 88 11.08 -11.12 2.43
N TYR A 89 11.20 -12.43 2.62
CA TYR A 89 10.03 -13.32 2.68
C TYR A 89 9.11 -13.04 3.88
N GLU A 90 9.66 -12.82 5.07
CA GLU A 90 8.86 -12.49 6.25
C GLU A 90 8.11 -11.18 6.09
N ILE A 91 8.75 -10.16 5.49
CA ILE A 91 8.10 -8.89 5.18
C ILE A 91 6.95 -9.09 4.20
N VAL A 92 7.17 -9.81 3.09
CA VAL A 92 6.11 -10.07 2.10
C VAL A 92 4.96 -10.86 2.74
N LEU A 93 5.27 -11.92 3.50
CA LEU A 93 4.28 -12.75 4.15
C LEU A 93 3.43 -11.97 5.18
N SER A 94 4.02 -10.97 5.83
CA SER A 94 3.29 -10.09 6.76
C SER A 94 2.12 -9.35 6.11
N GLY A 95 2.15 -9.16 4.78
CA GLY A 95 1.02 -8.61 4.03
C GLY A 95 -0.25 -9.45 4.09
N CYS A 96 -0.14 -10.74 4.44
CA CYS A 96 -1.28 -11.65 4.59
C CYS A 96 -1.93 -11.60 5.99
N LEU A 97 -1.45 -10.78 6.92
CA LEU A 97 -1.98 -10.72 8.31
C LEU A 97 -3.47 -10.43 8.37
N ASN A 98 -4.00 -9.60 7.48
CA ASN A 98 -5.43 -9.29 7.39
C ASN A 98 -6.31 -10.52 7.09
N ARG A 99 -5.72 -11.61 6.59
CA ARG A 99 -6.41 -12.87 6.25
C ARG A 99 -6.31 -13.92 7.34
N CYS A 100 -5.40 -13.74 8.30
CA CYS A 100 -5.18 -14.71 9.36
C CYS A 100 -6.33 -14.76 10.38
N GLY A 101 -7.06 -13.65 10.57
CA GLY A 101 -8.06 -13.55 11.62
C GLY A 101 -7.44 -13.82 13.00
N LEU A 102 -7.99 -14.80 13.74
CA LEU A 102 -7.46 -15.22 15.05
C LEU A 102 -6.41 -16.35 14.97
N ARG A 103 -6.02 -16.77 13.76
CA ARG A 103 -5.03 -17.85 13.61
C ARG A 103 -3.62 -17.35 13.93
N PRO A 104 -2.84 -18.05 14.75
CA PRO A 104 -1.47 -17.65 15.09
C PRO A 104 -0.45 -17.96 14.00
N PHE A 105 -0.81 -18.74 12.98
CA PHE A 105 0.08 -19.16 11.91
C PHE A 105 -0.52 -18.92 10.52
N TYR A 106 0.34 -18.61 9.56
CA TYR A 106 -0.02 -18.49 8.15
C TYR A 106 -0.35 -19.86 7.55
N SER A 107 -1.44 -19.91 6.80
CA SER A 107 -1.85 -21.09 6.03
C SER A 107 -0.90 -21.36 4.85
N ARG A 108 -1.05 -22.55 4.24
CA ARG A 108 -0.33 -22.89 3.00
C ARG A 108 -0.66 -21.93 1.86
N ALA A 109 -1.93 -21.51 1.76
CA ALA A 109 -2.39 -20.58 0.71
C ALA A 109 -1.74 -19.19 0.85
N GLU A 110 -1.61 -18.65 2.07
CA GLU A 110 -0.96 -17.36 2.32
C GLU A 110 0.55 -17.41 2.02
N LYS A 111 1.21 -18.50 2.41
CA LYS A 111 2.62 -18.73 2.08
C LYS A 111 2.86 -18.83 0.57
N GLU A 112 1.94 -19.47 -0.13
CA GLU A 112 2.00 -19.60 -1.59
C GLU A 112 1.74 -18.25 -2.27
N LEU A 113 0.75 -17.47 -1.82
CA LEU A 113 0.49 -16.12 -2.32
C LEU A 113 1.71 -15.21 -2.15
N ALA A 114 2.41 -15.29 -1.01
CA ALA A 114 3.63 -14.54 -0.79
C ALA A 114 4.72 -14.93 -1.81
N ARG A 115 4.92 -16.22 -2.08
CA ARG A 115 5.90 -16.70 -3.08
C ARG A 115 5.55 -16.23 -4.48
N GLN A 116 4.29 -16.35 -4.89
CA GLN A 116 3.83 -15.90 -6.20
C GLN A 116 4.04 -14.39 -6.42
N ASN A 117 3.76 -13.56 -5.40
CA ASN A 117 4.04 -12.13 -5.49
C ASN A 117 5.54 -11.83 -5.54
N MET A 118 6.38 -12.59 -4.83
CA MET A 118 7.84 -12.45 -4.95
C MET A 118 8.35 -12.86 -6.33
N GLU A 119 7.80 -13.90 -6.93
CA GLU A 119 8.13 -14.35 -8.28
C GLU A 119 7.69 -13.30 -9.31
N ARG A 120 6.45 -12.82 -9.23
CA ARG A 120 5.91 -11.77 -10.10
C ARG A 120 6.78 -10.52 -10.11
N LEU A 121 7.35 -10.13 -8.97
CA LEU A 121 8.20 -8.95 -8.83
C LEU A 121 9.71 -9.23 -9.01
N GLY A 122 10.09 -10.47 -9.39
CA GLY A 122 11.47 -10.85 -9.68
C GLY A 122 12.40 -10.84 -8.46
N ILE A 123 11.87 -11.09 -7.25
CA ILE A 123 12.63 -11.05 -6.00
C ILE A 123 12.69 -12.39 -5.24
N SER A 124 12.31 -13.50 -5.86
CA SER A 124 12.33 -14.83 -5.23
C SER A 124 13.71 -15.24 -4.73
N SER A 125 14.78 -14.89 -5.46
CA SER A 125 16.16 -15.16 -5.05
C SER A 125 16.60 -14.41 -3.79
N LEU A 126 15.88 -13.33 -3.43
CA LEU A 126 16.16 -12.49 -2.26
C LEU A 126 15.40 -12.96 -1.00
N SER A 127 14.58 -14.00 -1.09
CA SER A 127 13.65 -14.43 -0.03
C SER A 127 14.27 -14.56 1.36
N ARG A 128 15.52 -15.03 1.44
CA ARG A 128 16.25 -15.25 2.70
C ARG A 128 17.16 -14.09 3.09
N ARG A 129 17.33 -13.08 2.23
CA ARG A 129 18.19 -11.92 2.53
C ARG A 129 17.49 -10.97 3.50
N CYS A 130 18.27 -10.38 4.38
CA CYS A 130 17.78 -9.35 5.28
C CYS A 130 17.39 -8.09 4.49
N HIS A 131 16.26 -7.46 4.83
CA HIS A 131 15.76 -6.29 4.12
C HIS A 131 16.77 -5.15 4.04
N ARG A 132 17.48 -4.87 5.13
CA ARG A 132 18.52 -3.83 5.18
C ARG A 132 19.70 -4.06 4.24
N GLU A 133 19.92 -5.30 3.76
CA GLU A 133 21.01 -5.64 2.85
C GLU A 133 20.60 -5.48 1.37
N LEU A 134 19.34 -5.14 1.11
CA LEU A 134 18.80 -4.98 -0.22
C LEU A 134 19.05 -3.56 -0.73
N SER A 135 19.21 -3.41 -2.05
CA SER A 135 19.21 -2.09 -2.69
C SER A 135 17.83 -1.42 -2.55
N GLY A 136 17.76 -0.09 -2.66
CA GLY A 136 16.50 0.66 -2.56
C GLY A 136 15.41 0.13 -3.47
N GLY A 137 15.74 -0.17 -4.75
CA GLY A 137 14.79 -0.77 -5.69
C GLY A 137 14.33 -2.18 -5.30
N GLN A 138 15.23 -3.00 -4.70
CA GLN A 138 14.86 -4.31 -4.19
C GLN A 138 13.97 -4.20 -2.94
N GLN A 139 14.27 -3.28 -2.03
CA GLN A 139 13.43 -3.00 -0.87
C GLN A 139 12.03 -2.56 -1.29
N GLN A 140 11.94 -1.69 -2.29
CA GLN A 140 10.67 -1.20 -2.81
C GLN A 140 9.83 -2.34 -3.43
N ARG A 141 10.45 -3.24 -4.19
CA ARG A 141 9.77 -4.44 -4.72
C ARG A 141 9.29 -5.38 -3.60
N VAL A 142 10.04 -5.52 -2.51
CA VAL A 142 9.62 -6.31 -1.33
C VAL A 142 8.39 -5.67 -0.67
N LEU A 143 8.36 -4.36 -0.49
CA LEU A 143 7.22 -3.65 0.08
C LEU A 143 6.00 -3.67 -0.84
N LEU A 144 6.20 -3.59 -2.16
CA LEU A 144 5.14 -3.75 -3.14
C LEU A 144 4.56 -5.18 -3.09
N ALA A 145 5.40 -6.22 -3.02
CA ALA A 145 4.96 -7.60 -2.87
C ALA A 145 4.11 -7.79 -1.60
N ARG A 146 4.52 -7.16 -0.50
CA ARG A 146 3.76 -7.14 0.75
C ARG A 146 2.39 -6.50 0.57
N ALA A 147 2.31 -5.34 -0.09
CA ALA A 147 1.06 -4.65 -0.36
C ALA A 147 0.12 -5.48 -1.25
N LEU A 148 0.66 -6.17 -2.27
CA LEU A 148 -0.10 -7.10 -3.13
C LEU A 148 -0.62 -8.32 -2.37
N CYS A 149 0.05 -8.78 -1.32
CA CYS A 149 -0.46 -9.84 -0.45
C CYS A 149 -1.68 -9.40 0.36
N ALA A 150 -1.79 -8.11 0.70
CA ALA A 150 -2.89 -7.58 1.49
C ALA A 150 -4.18 -7.43 0.66
N THR A 151 -4.08 -7.18 -0.64
CA THR A 151 -5.24 -6.85 -1.49
C THR A 151 -5.37 -7.71 -2.75
N ARG A 152 -6.59 -7.65 -3.33
CA ARG A 152 -6.91 -8.12 -4.68
C ARG A 152 -7.71 -7.08 -5.48
N LYS A 153 -8.12 -5.96 -4.85
CA LYS A 153 -9.07 -5.00 -5.42
C LYS A 153 -8.52 -3.58 -5.49
N LEU A 154 -7.86 -3.10 -4.43
CA LEU A 154 -7.39 -1.72 -4.34
C LEU A 154 -5.99 -1.66 -3.75
N LEU A 155 -5.08 -1.01 -4.47
CA LEU A 155 -3.72 -0.73 -4.05
C LEU A 155 -3.52 0.79 -3.95
N LEU A 156 -3.05 1.24 -2.79
CA LEU A 156 -2.65 2.63 -2.55
C LEU A 156 -1.12 2.71 -2.51
N LEU A 157 -0.56 3.65 -3.26
CA LEU A 157 0.88 3.85 -3.37
C LEU A 157 1.21 5.30 -3.01
N ASP A 158 1.99 5.50 -1.94
CA ASP A 158 2.43 6.82 -1.49
C ASP A 158 3.89 7.03 -1.90
N GLU A 159 4.08 7.82 -2.96
CA GLU A 159 5.39 8.11 -3.56
C GLU A 159 6.24 6.83 -3.83
N PRO A 160 5.72 5.86 -4.60
CA PRO A 160 6.33 4.53 -4.74
C PRO A 160 7.72 4.55 -5.35
N ALA A 161 8.09 5.60 -6.07
CA ALA A 161 9.39 5.74 -6.71
C ALA A 161 10.34 6.71 -5.98
N ALA A 162 9.96 7.23 -4.81
CA ALA A 162 10.79 8.18 -4.07
C ALA A 162 12.14 7.57 -3.69
N GLY A 163 13.22 8.28 -4.04
CA GLY A 163 14.59 7.84 -3.75
C GLY A 163 15.12 6.70 -4.62
N LEU A 164 14.41 6.31 -5.66
CA LEU A 164 14.89 5.39 -6.69
C LEU A 164 15.62 6.14 -7.81
N ASP A 165 16.57 5.48 -8.44
CA ASP A 165 17.10 5.95 -9.73
C ASP A 165 16.04 5.85 -10.83
N PRO A 166 16.18 6.63 -11.94
CA PRO A 166 15.14 6.69 -12.99
C PRO A 166 14.78 5.33 -13.60
N LYS A 167 15.76 4.45 -13.76
CA LYS A 167 15.53 3.11 -14.34
C LYS A 167 14.76 2.22 -13.37
N ALA A 168 15.11 2.22 -12.08
CA ALA A 168 14.40 1.46 -11.07
C ALA A 168 12.98 1.97 -10.88
N ALA A 169 12.74 3.29 -11.01
CA ALA A 169 11.41 3.89 -10.98
C ALA A 169 10.55 3.43 -12.18
N GLU A 170 11.11 3.47 -13.40
CA GLU A 170 10.42 2.98 -14.61
C GLU A 170 10.06 1.50 -14.48
N ASP A 171 11.01 0.66 -14.05
CA ASP A 171 10.78 -0.77 -13.83
C ASP A 171 9.68 -1.01 -12.78
N LEU A 172 9.60 -0.19 -11.73
CA LEU A 172 8.57 -0.30 -10.71
C LEU A 172 7.18 0.03 -11.28
N TYR A 173 7.04 1.10 -12.06
CA TYR A 173 5.76 1.47 -12.67
C TYR A 173 5.26 0.41 -13.66
N ARG A 174 6.14 -0.18 -14.46
CA ARG A 174 5.79 -1.31 -15.35
C ARG A 174 5.30 -2.55 -14.61
N LEU A 175 5.71 -2.74 -13.35
CA LEU A 175 5.24 -3.87 -12.52
C LEU A 175 3.88 -3.60 -11.87
N ILE A 176 3.46 -2.33 -11.80
CA ILE A 176 2.19 -1.89 -11.23
C ILE A 176 1.08 -1.91 -12.29
N GLU A 177 1.41 -1.63 -13.56
CA GLU A 177 0.52 -1.73 -14.71
C GLU A 177 0.15 -3.21 -15.01
#